data_412d34bf73123368b796f941db2f1cbf
#
_entry.id   412d34bf73123368b796f941db2f1cbf
#
_cell.length_a   1.000
_cell.length_b   1.000
_cell.length_c   1.000
_cell.angle_alpha   90.00
_cell.angle_beta   90.00
_cell.angle_gamma   90.00
#
_symmetry.space_group_name_H-M   'P 1'
#
loop_
_entity.id
_entity.type
_entity.pdbx_description
1 polymer ?
#
loop_
_entity_poly.entity_id
_entity_poly.type
_entity_poly.pdbx_seq_one_letter_code
_entity_poly.pdbx_strand_id
1 'polypeptide(L)'
;MNKLLYCFFLSFSVIATSACTDDKEERELPPTPDFSLMILKENLHSDGGDVLRTDTYVYDNNKLTTHTTLQEFYGQSLTHETTLSYSGNEVTLADENGNTAIYILGSAGYATECTHKLSDQVRKYTFTYSGEYLTRIDEEINSTPYSSVELAYDDNGNLSHIIANGLQTNYQAGNTENLYQLPCLQVCETYPLSFHNDAIYAGLLGRQSKHLIIGNTPKENKEEYTKYTYELDENEKLTGIIAKTTSTGTVIDINGNAYDETKTDTRTIGITIE
;
A
#
# COMPACT_ATOMS: atom_id res chain seq x y z
N MET A 1 -15.79 -72.72 49.63
CA MET A 1 -16.85 -72.69 48.63
C MET A 1 -17.12 -71.20 48.36
N ASN A 2 -16.49 -70.66 47.37
CA ASN A 2 -16.56 -69.24 47.06
C ASN A 2 -17.53 -69.01 45.91
N LYS A 3 -18.51 -68.14 46.14
CA LYS A 3 -19.41 -67.66 45.09
C LYS A 3 -18.86 -66.34 44.57
N LEU A 4 -18.43 -66.31 43.30
CA LEU A 4 -18.07 -65.11 42.57
C LEU A 4 -19.36 -64.40 42.14
N LEU A 5 -19.50 -63.16 42.53
CA LEU A 5 -20.56 -62.27 42.09
C LEU A 5 -20.03 -61.42 40.88
N TYR A 6 -20.63 -61.66 39.71
CA TYR A 6 -20.34 -60.83 38.53
C TYR A 6 -21.23 -59.58 38.50
N CYS A 7 -20.65 -58.41 38.69
CA CYS A 7 -21.35 -57.19 38.49
C CYS A 7 -21.15 -56.77 36.98
N PHE A 8 -22.28 -56.80 36.25
CA PHE A 8 -22.32 -56.20 34.87
C PHE A 8 -22.42 -54.67 34.98
N PHE A 9 -21.38 -53.96 34.56
CA PHE A 9 -21.47 -52.54 34.32
C PHE A 9 -21.94 -52.34 32.88
N LEU A 10 -23.17 -51.86 32.72
CA LEU A 10 -23.65 -51.28 31.44
C LEU A 10 -23.11 -49.89 31.35
N SER A 11 -22.09 -49.70 30.49
CA SER A 11 -21.64 -48.38 30.09
C SER A 11 -22.55 -47.84 28.99
N PHE A 12 -23.37 -46.86 29.37
CA PHE A 12 -24.11 -46.03 28.39
C PHE A 12 -23.13 -45.11 27.71
N SER A 13 -22.79 -45.42 26.46
CA SER A 13 -22.06 -44.48 25.57
C SER A 13 -23.05 -43.43 25.08
N VAL A 14 -23.01 -42.24 25.66
CA VAL A 14 -23.66 -41.05 25.10
C VAL A 14 -22.81 -40.61 23.92
N ILE A 15 -23.29 -40.86 22.72
CA ILE A 15 -22.74 -40.28 21.50
C ILE A 15 -23.20 -38.80 21.47
N ALA A 16 -22.36 -37.91 21.96
CA ALA A 16 -22.52 -36.47 21.69
C ALA A 16 -22.20 -36.24 20.23
N THR A 17 -23.23 -36.11 19.42
CA THR A 17 -23.11 -35.52 18.08
C THR A 17 -22.82 -34.02 18.29
N SER A 18 -21.54 -33.63 18.30
CA SER A 18 -21.16 -32.24 18.11
C SER A 18 -21.57 -31.88 16.68
N ALA A 19 -22.71 -31.19 16.55
CA ALA A 19 -23.00 -30.42 15.38
C ALA A 19 -21.89 -29.35 15.30
N CYS A 20 -20.96 -29.53 14.36
CA CYS A 20 -20.17 -28.41 13.87
C CYS A 20 -21.15 -27.45 13.20
N THR A 21 -21.61 -26.46 13.95
CA THR A 21 -22.02 -25.21 13.35
C THR A 21 -20.75 -24.64 12.74
N ASP A 22 -20.65 -24.68 11.40
CA ASP A 22 -19.78 -23.79 10.64
C ASP A 22 -20.31 -22.36 10.89
N ASP A 23 -20.03 -21.83 12.06
CA ASP A 23 -19.94 -20.39 12.25
C ASP A 23 -18.72 -20.00 11.41
N LYS A 24 -18.97 -19.62 10.17
CA LYS A 24 -18.08 -18.76 9.43
C LYS A 24 -18.02 -17.48 10.26
N GLU A 25 -17.03 -17.42 11.17
CA GLU A 25 -16.56 -16.12 11.66
C GLU A 25 -16.32 -15.30 10.38
N GLU A 26 -17.20 -14.35 10.11
CA GLU A 26 -16.88 -13.23 9.22
C GLU A 26 -15.63 -12.61 9.85
N ARG A 27 -14.47 -12.97 9.33
CA ARG A 27 -13.22 -12.35 9.73
C ARG A 27 -13.36 -10.90 9.40
N GLU A 28 -13.39 -10.06 10.41
CA GLU A 28 -13.33 -8.61 10.25
C GLU A 28 -12.11 -8.32 9.37
N LEU A 29 -12.38 -7.77 8.21
CA LEU A 29 -11.32 -7.17 7.39
C LEU A 29 -10.61 -6.16 8.29
N PRO A 30 -9.28 -5.94 8.12
CA PRO A 30 -8.58 -4.91 8.87
C PRO A 30 -9.40 -3.63 8.81
N PRO A 31 -9.39 -2.82 9.89
CA PRO A 31 -10.19 -1.60 9.94
C PRO A 31 -9.77 -0.71 8.77
N THR A 32 -10.56 -0.76 7.71
CA THR A 32 -10.53 0.24 6.65
C THR A 32 -11.08 1.51 7.26
N PRO A 33 -10.49 2.66 6.97
CA PRO A 33 -10.97 3.92 7.48
C PRO A 33 -12.45 4.11 7.14
N ASP A 34 -13.24 4.59 8.11
CA ASP A 34 -14.67 4.84 7.94
C ASP A 34 -14.87 6.17 7.18
N PHE A 35 -14.53 6.17 5.89
CA PHE A 35 -14.76 7.31 5.00
C PHE A 35 -15.22 6.83 3.63
N SER A 36 -16.01 7.67 2.94
CA SER A 36 -16.58 7.38 1.62
C SER A 36 -15.77 7.99 0.47
N LEU A 37 -14.95 8.99 0.76
CA LEU A 37 -14.21 9.74 -0.25
C LEU A 37 -12.85 10.19 0.29
N MET A 38 -11.81 10.01 -0.54
CA MET A 38 -10.51 10.63 -0.33
C MET A 38 -10.08 11.33 -1.61
N ILE A 39 -9.66 12.59 -1.51
CA ILE A 39 -9.14 13.36 -2.63
C ILE A 39 -7.73 13.84 -2.28
N LEU A 40 -6.79 13.57 -3.17
CA LEU A 40 -5.42 14.07 -3.11
C LEU A 40 -5.22 15.07 -4.25
N LYS A 41 -4.78 16.29 -3.94
CA LYS A 41 -4.50 17.34 -4.93
C LYS A 41 -3.07 17.78 -4.86
N GLU A 42 -2.36 17.68 -5.95
CA GLU A 42 -0.96 18.06 -6.06
C GLU A 42 -0.73 18.99 -7.25
N ASN A 43 0.02 20.07 -7.04
CA ASN A 43 0.52 20.90 -8.12
C ASN A 43 1.97 20.49 -8.42
N LEU A 44 2.17 19.83 -9.56
CA LEU A 44 3.47 19.37 -10.04
C LEU A 44 4.11 20.47 -10.87
N HIS A 45 5.19 21.06 -10.36
CA HIS A 45 5.99 22.04 -11.10
C HIS A 45 6.99 21.31 -12.00
N SER A 46 7.03 21.69 -13.28
CA SER A 46 8.01 21.17 -14.23
C SER A 46 8.55 22.32 -15.10
N ASP A 47 9.68 22.10 -15.75
CA ASP A 47 10.23 23.05 -16.74
C ASP A 47 9.26 23.32 -17.91
N GLY A 48 8.30 22.42 -18.10
CA GLY A 48 7.23 22.55 -19.09
C GLY A 48 5.97 23.28 -18.60
N GLY A 49 5.91 23.71 -17.34
CA GLY A 49 4.75 24.37 -16.71
C GLY A 49 4.12 23.53 -15.60
N ASP A 50 3.09 24.10 -14.98
CA ASP A 50 2.39 23.46 -13.85
C ASP A 50 1.39 22.42 -14.36
N VAL A 51 1.40 21.26 -13.72
CA VAL A 51 0.39 20.20 -13.90
C VAL A 51 -0.34 20.03 -12.58
N LEU A 52 -1.64 20.31 -12.57
CA LEU A 52 -2.49 19.99 -11.42
C LEU A 52 -2.94 18.54 -11.56
N ARG A 53 -2.58 17.71 -10.59
CA ARG A 53 -3.05 16.33 -10.47
C ARG A 53 -4.06 16.22 -9.34
N THR A 54 -5.20 15.60 -9.62
CA THR A 54 -6.21 15.26 -8.61
C THR A 54 -6.48 13.77 -8.69
N ASP A 55 -6.19 13.05 -7.61
CA ASP A 55 -6.57 11.65 -7.43
C ASP A 55 -7.79 11.58 -6.52
N THR A 56 -8.84 10.93 -6.97
CA THR A 56 -10.11 10.77 -6.25
C THR A 56 -10.39 9.28 -6.02
N TYR A 57 -10.46 8.87 -4.76
CA TYR A 57 -10.76 7.51 -4.33
C TYR A 57 -12.15 7.48 -3.72
N VAL A 58 -13.05 6.66 -4.29
CA VAL A 58 -14.44 6.50 -3.83
C VAL A 58 -14.61 5.14 -3.18
N TYR A 59 -15.15 5.14 -1.94
CA TYR A 59 -15.37 3.92 -1.16
C TYR A 59 -16.86 3.70 -0.96
N ASP A 60 -17.26 2.43 -1.04
CA ASP A 60 -18.59 1.94 -0.65
C ASP A 60 -18.43 0.78 0.31
N ASN A 61 -19.09 0.86 1.49
CA ASN A 61 -18.97 -0.15 2.54
C ASN A 61 -17.51 -0.48 2.86
N ASN A 62 -16.67 0.52 3.04
CA ASN A 62 -15.23 0.43 3.34
C ASN A 62 -14.40 -0.29 2.26
N LYS A 63 -14.90 -0.38 1.04
CA LYS A 63 -14.20 -0.95 -0.12
C LYS A 63 -13.99 0.12 -1.16
N LEU A 64 -12.76 0.28 -1.63
CA LEU A 64 -12.48 1.15 -2.78
C LEU A 64 -13.21 0.60 -4.00
N THR A 65 -14.03 1.41 -4.63
CA THR A 65 -14.81 1.04 -5.83
C THR A 65 -14.31 1.72 -7.09
N THR A 66 -13.80 2.95 -6.95
CA THR A 66 -13.32 3.73 -8.10
C THR A 66 -12.14 4.59 -7.68
N HIS A 67 -11.14 4.65 -8.54
CA HIS A 67 -10.06 5.64 -8.48
C HIS A 67 -10.04 6.41 -9.78
N THR A 68 -10.07 7.74 -9.70
CA THR A 68 -9.97 8.62 -10.86
C THR A 68 -8.78 9.54 -10.69
N THR A 69 -7.85 9.56 -11.65
CA THR A 69 -6.79 10.53 -11.77
C THR A 69 -7.18 11.58 -12.82
N LEU A 70 -7.24 12.85 -12.43
CA LEU A 70 -7.37 13.98 -13.35
C LEU A 70 -6.04 14.74 -13.40
N GLN A 71 -5.49 14.94 -14.58
CA GLN A 71 -4.34 15.79 -14.81
C GLN A 71 -4.73 16.97 -15.69
N GLU A 72 -4.46 18.18 -15.22
CA GLU A 72 -4.77 19.42 -15.93
C GLU A 72 -3.48 20.17 -16.28
N PHE A 73 -3.25 20.45 -17.54
CA PHE A 73 -2.06 21.13 -18.05
C PHE A 73 -2.37 21.90 -19.34
N TYR A 74 -1.88 23.12 -19.45
CA TYR A 74 -2.03 23.99 -20.65
C TYR A 74 -3.48 24.11 -21.17
N GLY A 75 -4.48 24.10 -20.26
CA GLY A 75 -5.90 24.17 -20.64
C GLY A 75 -6.45 22.87 -21.26
N GLN A 76 -5.70 21.79 -21.17
CA GLN A 76 -6.15 20.42 -21.49
C GLN A 76 -6.32 19.62 -20.22
N SER A 77 -7.12 18.57 -20.28
CA SER A 77 -7.29 17.61 -19.19
C SER A 77 -7.15 16.19 -19.71
N LEU A 78 -6.49 15.36 -18.92
CA LEU A 78 -6.42 13.91 -19.12
C LEU A 78 -7.04 13.24 -17.88
N THR A 79 -8.01 12.38 -18.11
CA THR A 79 -8.64 11.59 -17.04
C THR A 79 -8.32 10.12 -17.25
N HIS A 80 -7.96 9.46 -16.17
CA HIS A 80 -7.79 8.02 -16.10
C HIS A 80 -8.65 7.46 -14.97
N GLU A 81 -9.40 6.40 -15.23
CA GLU A 81 -10.29 5.79 -14.24
C GLU A 81 -10.00 4.29 -14.11
N THR A 82 -9.90 3.84 -12.87
CA THR A 82 -9.84 2.42 -12.50
C THR A 82 -11.06 2.07 -11.66
N THR A 83 -11.75 1.01 -12.01
CA THR A 83 -12.86 0.44 -11.23
C THR A 83 -12.44 -0.84 -10.53
N LEU A 84 -12.93 -1.05 -9.30
CA LEU A 84 -12.67 -2.26 -8.52
C LEU A 84 -13.97 -3.06 -8.32
N SER A 85 -13.91 -4.35 -8.59
CA SER A 85 -15.01 -5.29 -8.34
C SER A 85 -14.55 -6.44 -7.45
N TYR A 86 -15.40 -6.83 -6.49
CA TYR A 86 -15.12 -7.82 -5.45
C TYR A 86 -16.01 -9.03 -5.64
N SER A 87 -15.45 -10.24 -5.74
CA SER A 87 -16.18 -11.49 -5.91
C SER A 87 -15.52 -12.63 -5.14
N GLY A 88 -16.11 -13.03 -4.02
CA GLY A 88 -15.50 -14.06 -3.16
C GLY A 88 -14.12 -13.63 -2.65
N ASN A 89 -13.09 -14.39 -3.01
CA ASN A 89 -11.71 -14.08 -2.69
C ASN A 89 -10.94 -13.40 -3.85
N GLU A 90 -11.63 -12.88 -4.84
CA GLU A 90 -11.04 -12.19 -6.00
C GLU A 90 -11.42 -10.72 -6.01
N VAL A 91 -10.44 -9.84 -6.28
CA VAL A 91 -10.64 -8.42 -6.56
C VAL A 91 -10.07 -8.12 -7.94
N THR A 92 -10.93 -7.65 -8.84
CA THR A 92 -10.52 -7.25 -10.18
C THR A 92 -10.51 -5.75 -10.31
N LEU A 93 -9.37 -5.20 -10.69
CA LEU A 93 -9.19 -3.82 -11.11
C LEU A 93 -9.25 -3.77 -12.64
N ALA A 94 -9.99 -2.82 -13.19
CA ALA A 94 -10.08 -2.61 -14.64
C ALA A 94 -9.99 -1.12 -14.96
N ASP A 95 -9.15 -0.76 -15.95
CA ASP A 95 -9.07 0.60 -16.48
C ASP A 95 -9.96 0.78 -17.72
N GLU A 96 -10.13 2.02 -18.17
CA GLU A 96 -10.91 2.39 -19.34
C GLU A 96 -10.35 1.83 -20.66
N ASN A 97 -9.08 1.38 -20.66
CA ASN A 97 -8.40 0.79 -21.83
C ASN A 97 -8.55 -0.72 -21.87
N GLY A 98 -9.23 -1.33 -20.87
CA GLY A 98 -9.43 -2.76 -20.75
C GLY A 98 -8.23 -3.53 -20.19
N ASN A 99 -7.20 -2.85 -19.64
CA ASN A 99 -6.18 -3.53 -18.85
C ASN A 99 -6.80 -3.98 -17.52
N THR A 100 -6.38 -5.14 -17.05
CA THR A 100 -6.92 -5.71 -15.82
C THR A 100 -5.82 -6.18 -14.88
N ALA A 101 -6.02 -5.96 -13.58
CA ALA A 101 -5.24 -6.57 -12.51
C ALA A 101 -6.18 -7.38 -11.61
N ILE A 102 -5.90 -8.68 -11.48
CA ILE A 102 -6.72 -9.62 -10.73
C ILE A 102 -5.93 -10.04 -9.49
N TYR A 103 -6.43 -9.69 -8.31
CA TYR A 103 -5.86 -10.03 -7.01
C TYR A 103 -6.61 -11.19 -6.38
N ILE A 104 -5.86 -12.19 -5.89
CA ILE A 104 -6.40 -13.33 -5.14
C ILE A 104 -6.12 -13.09 -3.66
N LEU A 105 -7.18 -13.05 -2.86
CA LEU A 105 -7.10 -12.81 -1.42
C LEU A 105 -6.86 -14.11 -0.65
N GLY A 106 -5.93 -14.08 0.28
CA GLY A 106 -5.74 -15.12 1.27
C GLY A 106 -6.78 -15.08 2.39
N SER A 107 -6.66 -16.01 3.34
CA SER A 107 -7.61 -16.11 4.46
C SER A 107 -7.61 -14.91 5.41
N ALA A 108 -6.59 -14.05 5.39
CA ALA A 108 -6.51 -12.81 6.16
C ALA A 108 -7.14 -11.60 5.45
N GLY A 109 -7.69 -11.79 4.23
CA GLY A 109 -8.26 -10.70 3.43
C GLY A 109 -7.25 -9.90 2.62
N TYR A 110 -5.95 -10.19 2.74
CA TYR A 110 -4.90 -9.57 1.93
C TYR A 110 -4.60 -10.37 0.67
N ALA A 111 -4.17 -9.69 -0.38
CA ALA A 111 -3.80 -10.33 -1.64
C ALA A 111 -2.55 -11.20 -1.46
N THR A 112 -2.59 -12.45 -1.93
CA THR A 112 -1.43 -13.35 -1.98
C THR A 112 -0.80 -13.40 -3.36
N GLU A 113 -1.61 -13.11 -4.39
CA GLU A 113 -1.18 -13.12 -5.78
C GLU A 113 -1.88 -11.97 -6.54
N CYS A 114 -1.23 -11.48 -7.60
CA CYS A 114 -1.85 -10.62 -8.59
C CYS A 114 -1.42 -11.07 -10.00
N THR A 115 -2.37 -11.06 -10.94
CA THR A 115 -2.08 -11.19 -12.36
C THR A 115 -2.49 -9.90 -13.06
N HIS A 116 -1.51 -9.17 -13.60
CA HIS A 116 -1.73 -7.97 -14.37
C HIS A 116 -1.63 -8.29 -15.87
N LYS A 117 -2.75 -8.12 -16.57
CA LYS A 117 -2.83 -8.34 -18.01
C LYS A 117 -2.78 -7.00 -18.74
N LEU A 118 -1.71 -6.78 -19.45
CA LEU A 118 -1.53 -5.70 -20.40
C LEU A 118 -1.76 -6.25 -21.82
N SER A 119 -1.87 -5.38 -22.82
CA SER A 119 -2.18 -5.78 -24.20
C SER A 119 -1.23 -6.85 -24.78
N ASP A 120 0.04 -6.82 -24.40
CA ASP A 120 1.12 -7.66 -24.96
C ASP A 120 1.94 -8.43 -23.89
N GLN A 121 1.61 -8.25 -22.61
CA GLN A 121 2.41 -8.79 -21.52
C GLN A 121 1.53 -9.24 -20.35
N VAL A 122 1.92 -10.36 -19.73
CA VAL A 122 1.35 -10.81 -18.46
C VAL A 122 2.41 -10.69 -17.38
N ARG A 123 2.09 -9.95 -16.33
CA ARG A 123 2.88 -9.84 -15.11
C ARG A 123 2.19 -10.59 -13.99
N LYS A 124 2.96 -11.35 -13.23
CA LYS A 124 2.47 -12.01 -12.02
C LYS A 124 3.24 -11.51 -10.82
N TYR A 125 2.53 -11.31 -9.74
CA TYR A 125 3.09 -10.87 -8.47
C TYR A 125 2.68 -11.83 -7.38
N THR A 126 3.62 -12.12 -6.48
CA THR A 126 3.37 -12.89 -5.25
C THR A 126 3.67 -11.98 -4.06
N PHE A 127 2.76 -11.97 -3.07
CA PHE A 127 2.86 -11.13 -1.88
C PHE A 127 3.07 -11.99 -0.64
N THR A 128 4.05 -11.64 0.17
CA THR A 128 4.36 -12.32 1.44
C THR A 128 4.17 -11.37 2.61
N TYR A 129 3.64 -11.89 3.71
CA TYR A 129 3.29 -11.10 4.89
C TYR A 129 3.94 -11.64 6.17
N SER A 130 4.16 -10.74 7.13
CA SER A 130 4.39 -11.06 8.53
C SER A 130 3.26 -10.42 9.35
N GLY A 131 2.34 -11.27 9.84
CA GLY A 131 1.09 -10.79 10.41
C GLY A 131 0.27 -10.03 9.37
N GLU A 132 -0.02 -8.75 9.64
CA GLU A 132 -0.81 -7.87 8.76
C GLU A 132 0.05 -7.00 7.83
N TYR A 133 1.38 -7.10 7.90
CA TYR A 133 2.31 -6.24 7.17
C TYR A 133 2.89 -6.97 5.96
N LEU A 134 2.86 -6.32 4.79
CA LEU A 134 3.50 -6.80 3.58
C LEU A 134 5.03 -6.77 3.75
N THR A 135 5.68 -7.91 3.59
CA THR A 135 7.15 -8.00 3.76
C THR A 135 7.91 -8.24 2.46
N ARG A 136 7.21 -8.76 1.43
CA ARG A 136 7.88 -9.04 0.15
C ARG A 136 6.89 -9.04 -1.01
N ILE A 137 7.36 -8.53 -2.15
CA ILE A 137 6.72 -8.68 -3.46
C ILE A 137 7.75 -9.32 -4.39
N ASP A 138 7.38 -10.39 -5.07
CA ASP A 138 8.13 -10.99 -6.17
C ASP A 138 7.34 -10.80 -7.46
N GLU A 139 8.00 -10.34 -8.51
CA GLU A 139 7.43 -10.11 -9.84
C GLU A 139 8.01 -11.07 -10.85
N GLU A 140 7.13 -11.65 -11.67
CA GLU A 140 7.47 -12.44 -12.87
C GLU A 140 6.86 -11.80 -14.11
N ILE A 141 7.62 -11.73 -15.19
CA ILE A 141 7.16 -11.33 -16.51
C ILE A 141 7.24 -12.54 -17.43
N ASN A 142 6.09 -12.97 -17.99
CA ASN A 142 6.00 -14.15 -18.83
C ASN A 142 6.67 -15.38 -18.18
N SER A 143 6.44 -15.61 -16.88
CA SER A 143 6.99 -16.70 -16.05
C SER A 143 8.51 -16.64 -15.84
N THR A 144 9.14 -15.49 -16.04
CA THR A 144 10.56 -15.27 -15.73
C THR A 144 10.66 -14.28 -14.57
N PRO A 145 11.39 -14.61 -13.47
CA PRO A 145 11.63 -13.67 -12.38
C PRO A 145 12.22 -12.36 -12.91
N TYR A 146 11.66 -11.23 -12.48
CA TYR A 146 12.03 -9.93 -13.00
C TYR A 146 12.49 -8.96 -11.91
N SER A 147 11.68 -8.76 -10.87
CA SER A 147 12.03 -7.85 -9.76
C SER A 147 11.55 -8.39 -8.43
N SER A 148 12.12 -7.86 -7.35
CA SER A 148 11.61 -8.10 -6.00
C SER A 148 11.79 -6.87 -5.13
N VAL A 149 10.88 -6.71 -4.17
CA VAL A 149 10.95 -5.70 -3.11
C VAL A 149 10.78 -6.37 -1.77
N GLU A 150 11.60 -6.00 -0.80
CA GLU A 150 11.48 -6.42 0.59
C GLU A 150 11.15 -5.19 1.45
N LEU A 151 10.18 -5.35 2.36
CA LEU A 151 9.77 -4.33 3.31
C LEU A 151 10.01 -4.86 4.73
N ALA A 152 10.57 -4.05 5.60
CA ALA A 152 10.77 -4.38 7.00
C ALA A 152 10.10 -3.35 7.90
N TYR A 153 9.57 -3.83 9.02
CA TYR A 153 8.89 -3.01 10.02
C TYR A 153 9.60 -3.15 11.37
N ASP A 154 9.51 -2.13 12.19
CA ASP A 154 10.00 -2.17 13.57
C ASP A 154 9.01 -2.89 14.49
N ASP A 155 9.39 -3.09 15.76
CA ASP A 155 8.57 -3.76 16.79
C ASP A 155 7.27 -3.01 17.09
N ASN A 156 7.14 -1.74 16.68
CA ASN A 156 5.95 -0.92 16.85
C ASN A 156 5.03 -0.96 15.61
N GLY A 157 5.40 -1.71 14.55
CA GLY A 157 4.63 -1.79 13.31
C GLY A 157 4.84 -0.60 12.37
N ASN A 158 5.96 0.11 12.49
CA ASN A 158 6.32 1.18 11.56
C ASN A 158 7.28 0.68 10.49
N LEU A 159 7.08 1.10 9.25
CA LEU A 159 8.00 0.82 8.16
C LEU A 159 9.41 1.34 8.53
N SER A 160 10.39 0.47 8.54
CA SER A 160 11.79 0.79 8.89
C SER A 160 12.68 0.93 7.66
N HIS A 161 12.53 0.05 6.69
CA HIS A 161 13.24 0.15 5.41
C HIS A 161 12.57 -0.65 4.30
N ILE A 162 12.90 -0.28 3.07
CA ILE A 162 12.56 -1.03 1.84
C ILE A 162 13.87 -1.34 1.13
N ILE A 163 13.97 -2.56 0.58
CA ILE A 163 15.02 -2.97 -0.34
C ILE A 163 14.38 -3.26 -1.68
N ALA A 164 14.61 -2.40 -2.67
CA ALA A 164 14.11 -2.53 -4.03
C ALA A 164 15.29 -2.72 -4.98
N ASN A 165 15.34 -3.86 -5.69
CA ASN A 165 16.43 -4.17 -6.63
C ASN A 165 17.83 -4.03 -5.99
N GLY A 166 17.98 -4.41 -4.73
CA GLY A 166 19.22 -4.34 -3.97
C GLY A 166 19.57 -2.97 -3.37
N LEU A 167 18.77 -1.93 -3.64
CA LEU A 167 18.94 -0.60 -3.06
C LEU A 167 18.04 -0.44 -1.84
N GLN A 168 18.63 -0.06 -0.71
CA GLN A 168 17.92 0.13 0.54
C GLN A 168 17.60 1.60 0.79
N THR A 169 16.33 1.88 1.12
CA THR A 169 15.87 3.17 1.65
C THR A 169 15.37 2.96 3.07
N ASN A 170 15.87 3.76 4.01
CA ASN A 170 15.47 3.74 5.41
C ASN A 170 14.36 4.77 5.65
N TYR A 171 13.42 4.46 6.54
CA TYR A 171 12.28 5.30 6.88
C TYR A 171 12.30 5.66 8.36
N GLN A 172 11.80 6.84 8.67
CA GLN A 172 11.63 7.33 10.03
C GLN A 172 10.15 7.61 10.26
N ALA A 173 9.56 6.94 11.23
CA ALA A 173 8.19 7.22 11.68
C ALA A 173 8.18 8.38 12.68
N GLY A 174 7.11 9.16 12.69
CA GLY A 174 6.81 10.18 13.68
C GLY A 174 6.03 9.62 14.88
N ASN A 175 5.39 10.52 15.62
CA ASN A 175 4.53 10.16 16.74
C ASN A 175 3.03 10.21 16.41
N THR A 176 2.65 10.77 15.25
CA THR A 176 1.27 10.88 14.81
C THR A 176 0.81 9.53 14.27
N GLU A 177 -0.30 9.01 14.83
CA GLU A 177 -0.88 7.76 14.38
C GLU A 177 -1.42 7.89 12.95
N ASN A 178 -1.23 6.86 12.14
CA ASN A 178 -1.70 6.81 10.75
C ASN A 178 -3.14 6.28 10.70
N LEU A 179 -4.09 7.07 11.17
CA LEU A 179 -5.50 6.70 11.28
C LEU A 179 -6.16 6.35 9.93
N TYR A 180 -5.68 6.93 8.85
CA TYR A 180 -6.25 6.75 7.50
C TYR A 180 -5.52 5.67 6.69
N GLN A 181 -4.59 4.93 7.30
CA GLN A 181 -3.79 3.91 6.60
C GLN A 181 -3.13 4.45 5.33
N LEU A 182 -2.69 5.71 5.35
CA LEU A 182 -2.05 6.34 4.21
C LEU A 182 -0.68 5.71 3.95
N PRO A 183 -0.38 5.32 2.72
CA PRO A 183 0.95 4.90 2.36
C PRO A 183 1.92 6.10 2.40
N CYS A 184 3.18 5.86 2.70
CA CYS A 184 4.23 6.84 2.45
C CYS A 184 4.35 7.09 0.94
N LEU A 185 4.47 8.35 0.51
CA LEU A 185 4.55 8.71 -0.91
C LEU A 185 5.65 7.93 -1.66
N GLN A 186 6.83 7.80 -1.05
CA GLN A 186 7.95 7.06 -1.64
C GLN A 186 7.62 5.57 -1.85
N VAL A 187 6.78 4.96 -1.00
CA VAL A 187 6.30 3.58 -1.17
C VAL A 187 5.50 3.48 -2.47
N CYS A 188 4.57 4.41 -2.68
CA CYS A 188 3.73 4.47 -3.88
C CYS A 188 4.54 4.74 -5.18
N GLU A 189 5.75 5.26 -5.07
CA GLU A 189 6.64 5.56 -6.19
C GLU A 189 7.70 4.47 -6.41
N THR A 190 7.87 3.55 -5.46
CA THR A 190 8.86 2.46 -5.54
C THR A 190 8.37 1.35 -6.46
N TYR A 191 9.15 1.02 -7.50
CA TYR A 191 8.87 -0.13 -8.36
C TYR A 191 9.13 -1.46 -7.63
N PRO A 192 8.27 -2.50 -7.72
CA PRO A 192 6.99 -2.58 -8.47
C PRO A 192 5.76 -2.12 -7.66
N LEU A 193 5.90 -1.63 -6.41
CA LEU A 193 4.79 -1.14 -5.58
C LEU A 193 3.95 -0.09 -6.31
N SER A 194 4.58 0.75 -7.14
CA SER A 194 3.91 1.79 -7.94
C SER A 194 2.83 1.26 -8.89
N PHE A 195 2.88 -0.02 -9.29
CA PHE A 195 1.81 -0.66 -10.05
C PHE A 195 0.63 -1.13 -9.20
N HIS A 196 0.74 -1.04 -7.89
CA HIS A 196 -0.25 -1.54 -6.95
C HIS A 196 -0.88 -0.43 -6.10
N ASN A 197 -0.77 0.84 -6.51
CA ASN A 197 -1.30 1.96 -5.73
C ASN A 197 -2.78 1.80 -5.39
N ASP A 198 -3.62 1.44 -6.37
CA ASP A 198 -5.04 1.21 -6.13
C ASP A 198 -5.28 0.08 -5.12
N ALA A 199 -4.48 -1.00 -5.19
CA ALA A 199 -4.55 -2.10 -4.23
C ALA A 199 -4.06 -1.69 -2.83
N ILE A 200 -3.07 -0.80 -2.74
CA ILE A 200 -2.60 -0.21 -1.47
C ILE A 200 -3.73 0.62 -0.84
N TYR A 201 -4.32 1.55 -1.60
CA TYR A 201 -5.44 2.38 -1.12
C TYR A 201 -6.71 1.59 -0.85
N ALA A 202 -6.91 0.45 -1.54
CA ALA A 202 -8.00 -0.49 -1.26
C ALA A 202 -7.74 -1.38 -0.01
N GLY A 203 -6.56 -1.27 0.64
CA GLY A 203 -6.18 -2.10 1.79
C GLY A 203 -5.86 -3.56 1.44
N LEU A 204 -5.71 -3.90 0.15
CA LEU A 204 -5.47 -5.29 -0.28
C LEU A 204 -4.04 -5.76 0.01
N LEU A 205 -3.08 -4.85 0.23
CA LEU A 205 -1.67 -5.17 0.43
C LEU A 205 -1.23 -5.03 1.90
N GLY A 206 -2.14 -5.26 2.83
CA GLY A 206 -1.83 -5.24 4.25
C GLY A 206 -1.90 -3.84 4.87
N ARG A 207 -1.53 -3.77 6.15
CA ARG A 207 -1.52 -2.51 6.89
C ARG A 207 -0.35 -1.63 6.47
N GLN A 208 -0.60 -0.32 6.48
CA GLN A 208 0.43 0.69 6.35
C GLN A 208 1.16 0.89 7.69
N SER A 209 2.26 1.66 7.67
CA SER A 209 2.98 2.05 8.89
C SER A 209 2.03 2.59 9.95
N LYS A 210 2.18 2.13 11.20
CA LYS A 210 1.30 2.51 12.31
C LYS A 210 1.30 4.02 12.59
N HIS A 211 2.45 4.65 12.43
CA HIS A 211 2.57 6.10 12.52
C HIS A 211 2.96 6.68 11.16
N LEU A 212 2.61 7.95 10.95
CA LEU A 212 2.96 8.68 9.75
C LEU A 212 4.49 8.75 9.61
N ILE A 213 4.99 8.48 8.40
CA ILE A 213 6.42 8.54 8.09
C ILE A 213 6.85 9.99 7.93
N ILE A 214 7.82 10.45 8.72
CA ILE A 214 8.31 11.84 8.71
C ILE A 214 9.59 12.01 7.89
N GLY A 215 10.18 10.94 7.39
CA GLY A 215 11.35 11.03 6.51
C GLY A 215 11.78 9.71 5.93
N ASN A 216 12.55 9.79 4.85
CA ASN A 216 13.28 8.67 4.28
C ASN A 216 14.67 9.10 3.82
N THR A 217 15.59 8.13 3.74
CA THR A 217 16.97 8.35 3.32
C THR A 217 17.51 7.08 2.66
N PRO A 218 18.00 7.16 1.41
CA PRO A 218 18.73 6.05 0.79
C PRO A 218 19.95 5.68 1.65
N LYS A 219 20.18 4.38 1.84
CA LYS A 219 21.28 3.89 2.68
C LYS A 219 22.65 4.27 2.11
N GLU A 220 22.79 4.16 0.80
CA GLU A 220 24.04 4.37 0.07
C GLU A 220 24.30 5.87 -0.23
N ASN A 221 23.26 6.71 -0.18
CA ASN A 221 23.37 8.15 -0.45
C ASN A 221 22.68 8.95 0.67
N LYS A 222 23.42 9.23 1.75
CA LYS A 222 22.89 9.99 2.89
C LYS A 222 22.74 11.49 2.63
N GLU A 223 23.26 11.97 1.51
CA GLU A 223 23.12 13.36 1.06
C GLU A 223 21.80 13.61 0.34
N GLU A 224 21.07 12.52 0.04
CA GLU A 224 19.72 12.56 -0.45
C GLU A 224 18.76 12.10 0.65
N TYR A 225 17.77 12.93 0.95
CA TYR A 225 16.74 12.58 1.93
C TYR A 225 15.45 13.35 1.66
N THR A 226 14.33 12.76 2.06
CA THR A 226 13.03 13.43 2.04
C THR A 226 12.51 13.60 3.46
N LYS A 227 11.98 14.78 3.78
CA LYS A 227 11.24 15.06 5.01
C LYS A 227 9.78 15.28 4.69
N TYR A 228 8.90 14.67 5.48
CA TYR A 228 7.46 14.84 5.38
C TYR A 228 6.94 15.64 6.56
N THR A 229 6.10 16.61 6.29
CA THR A 229 5.33 17.38 7.28
C THR A 229 3.86 17.18 6.96
N TYR A 230 3.06 16.92 7.98
CA TYR A 230 1.63 16.70 7.86
C TYR A 230 0.87 17.90 8.42
N GLU A 231 -0.11 18.37 7.66
CA GLU A 231 -1.00 19.46 8.07
C GLU A 231 -2.28 18.85 8.63
N LEU A 232 -2.68 19.31 9.80
CA LEU A 232 -3.90 18.89 10.49
C LEU A 232 -4.81 20.09 10.67
N ASP A 233 -6.13 19.87 10.63
CA ASP A 233 -7.10 20.88 10.99
C ASP A 233 -7.28 20.98 12.53
N GLU A 234 -8.21 21.81 12.98
CA GLU A 234 -8.53 22.02 14.40
C GLU A 234 -9.10 20.78 15.11
N ASN A 235 -9.54 19.77 14.34
CA ASN A 235 -10.07 18.50 14.82
C ASN A 235 -9.03 17.35 14.67
N GLU A 236 -7.75 17.68 14.43
CA GLU A 236 -6.66 16.74 14.19
C GLU A 236 -6.84 15.87 12.91
N LYS A 237 -7.74 16.28 12.01
CA LYS A 237 -7.96 15.62 10.72
C LYS A 237 -6.87 16.05 9.75
N LEU A 238 -6.31 15.08 9.03
CA LEU A 238 -5.26 15.32 8.04
C LEU A 238 -5.81 16.09 6.84
N THR A 239 -5.15 17.20 6.48
CA THR A 239 -5.53 18.11 5.39
C THR A 239 -4.42 18.30 4.35
N GLY A 240 -3.19 17.90 4.66
CA GLY A 240 -2.10 18.03 3.70
C GLY A 240 -0.82 17.30 4.08
N ILE A 241 0.01 17.11 3.05
CA ILE A 241 1.37 16.57 3.16
C ILE A 241 2.30 17.52 2.42
N ILE A 242 3.38 17.91 3.08
CA ILE A 242 4.50 18.63 2.45
C ILE A 242 5.71 17.69 2.46
N ALA A 243 6.18 17.32 1.27
CA ALA A 243 7.38 16.50 1.09
C ALA A 243 8.51 17.41 0.57
N LYS A 244 9.64 17.47 1.32
CA LYS A 244 10.84 18.22 0.93
C LYS A 244 11.97 17.22 0.70
N THR A 245 12.35 17.06 -0.57
CA THR A 245 13.48 16.22 -0.97
C THR A 245 14.70 17.10 -1.16
N THR A 246 15.76 16.80 -0.45
CA THR A 246 17.06 17.48 -0.56
C THR A 246 18.05 16.49 -1.15
N SER A 247 18.80 16.93 -2.15
CA SER A 247 19.89 16.17 -2.74
C SER A 247 21.12 17.06 -2.88
N THR A 248 22.31 16.55 -2.56
CA THR A 248 23.59 17.22 -2.78
C THR A 248 24.37 16.42 -3.81
N GLY A 249 24.81 17.07 -4.86
CA GLY A 249 25.60 16.48 -5.93
C GLY A 249 26.71 17.36 -6.40
N THR A 250 27.79 16.77 -6.89
CA THR A 250 28.89 17.51 -7.49
C THR A 250 28.53 17.98 -8.90
N VAL A 251 28.57 19.27 -9.13
CA VAL A 251 28.33 19.93 -10.41
C VAL A 251 29.66 20.45 -10.96
N ILE A 252 29.85 20.39 -12.26
CA ILE A 252 31.03 20.96 -12.94
C ILE A 252 30.59 22.24 -13.67
N ASP A 253 31.24 23.37 -13.35
CA ASP A 253 30.95 24.63 -13.97
C ASP A 253 31.51 24.68 -15.44
N ILE A 254 31.20 25.75 -16.15
CA ILE A 254 31.66 25.95 -17.56
C ILE A 254 33.18 26.07 -17.71
N ASN A 255 33.90 26.29 -16.62
CA ASN A 255 35.36 26.38 -16.55
C ASN A 255 36.01 25.06 -16.14
N GLY A 256 35.21 24.02 -15.89
CA GLY A 256 35.68 22.70 -15.48
C GLY A 256 35.93 22.55 -13.94
N ASN A 257 35.52 23.53 -13.12
CA ASN A 257 35.65 23.41 -11.67
C ASN A 257 34.49 22.61 -11.08
N ALA A 258 34.82 21.63 -10.24
CA ALA A 258 33.83 20.86 -9.49
C ALA A 258 33.45 21.57 -8.19
N TYR A 259 32.16 21.65 -7.88
CA TYR A 259 31.64 22.14 -6.61
C TYR A 259 30.38 21.36 -6.23
N ASP A 260 30.08 21.28 -4.93
CA ASP A 260 28.87 20.64 -4.45
C ASP A 260 27.70 21.62 -4.50
N GLU A 261 26.60 21.19 -5.12
CA GLU A 261 25.34 21.92 -5.18
C GLU A 261 24.25 21.15 -4.44
N THR A 262 23.57 21.84 -3.52
CA THR A 262 22.43 21.28 -2.81
C THR A 262 21.14 21.82 -3.43
N LYS A 263 20.27 20.92 -3.87
CA LYS A 263 18.94 21.24 -4.39
C LYS A 263 17.88 20.73 -3.43
N THR A 264 16.79 21.50 -3.33
CA THR A 264 15.63 21.09 -2.53
C THR A 264 14.38 21.27 -3.39
N ASP A 265 13.69 20.15 -3.60
CA ASP A 265 12.38 20.11 -4.24
C ASP A 265 11.30 20.00 -3.18
N THR A 266 10.19 20.70 -3.37
CA THR A 266 9.06 20.69 -2.44
C THR A 266 7.80 20.29 -3.20
N ARG A 267 7.13 19.25 -2.71
CA ARG A 267 5.81 18.81 -3.16
C ARG A 267 4.80 19.10 -2.07
N THR A 268 3.66 19.65 -2.44
CA THR A 268 2.55 19.91 -1.51
C THR A 268 1.30 19.20 -2.02
N ILE A 269 0.74 18.35 -1.18
CA ILE A 269 -0.44 17.55 -1.49
C ILE A 269 -1.54 17.95 -0.51
N GLY A 270 -2.60 18.55 -1.02
CA GLY A 270 -3.83 18.78 -0.25
C GLY A 270 -4.63 17.49 -0.13
N ILE A 271 -5.22 17.25 1.03
CA ILE A 271 -6.01 16.05 1.33
C ILE A 271 -7.40 16.44 1.77
N THR A 272 -8.42 15.83 1.17
CA THR A 272 -9.81 15.90 1.64
C THR A 272 -10.30 14.48 1.91
N ILE A 273 -10.92 14.25 3.07
CA ILE A 273 -11.47 12.96 3.48
C ILE A 273 -12.90 13.20 3.97
N GLU A 274 -13.90 12.46 3.45
CA GLU A 274 -15.33 12.61 3.76
C GLU A 274 -15.97 11.28 4.13
#